data_1e593beba3194cee4db40c5d8e71d453
#
_entry.id   1e593beba3194cee4db40c5d8e71d453
#
_cell.length_a   1.000
_cell.length_b   1.000
_cell.length_c   1.000
_cell.angle_alpha   90.00
_cell.angle_beta   90.00
_cell.angle_gamma   90.00
#
_symmetry.space_group_name_H-M   'P 1'
#
loop_
_entity.id
_entity.type
_entity.pdbx_description
1 polymer ?
#
loop_
_entity_poly.entity_id
_entity_poly.type
_entity_poly.pdbx_seq_one_letter_code
_entity_poly.pdbx_strand_id
1 'polypeptide(L)'
;MKIKYDLHVHSALSPCADDDMTPVTIVGYAKLSGLDAVAVSDHNAIGNVAVALAAGEAYGVCVVPAMELQTAEDIHVLCLFDTLAHLTAFFEAIDFPKIGNRADIFGNQLLYDEDDNIVGNEPRLLHIGANIAVDDVPKLAKKFGGVAVAAHVDREENSMLQVLGEVIDEYAAVELSKHATDEHKRLVADKIVITNSDAHWLDRIGTACGTMEVAELSAKAIVQALQK
;
A
#
# COMPACT_ATOMS: atom_id res chain seq x y z
N MET A 1 -4.42 -14.00 17.47
CA MET A 1 -3.28 -13.30 18.08
C MET A 1 -3.33 -11.83 17.72
N LYS A 2 -2.89 -10.94 18.60
CA LYS A 2 -2.79 -9.50 18.31
C LYS A 2 -1.46 -9.21 17.65
N ILE A 3 -1.48 -8.52 16.50
CA ILE A 3 -0.29 -8.12 15.74
C ILE A 3 -0.22 -6.59 15.64
N LYS A 4 1.00 -6.06 15.51
CA LYS A 4 1.30 -4.65 15.20
C LYS A 4 1.75 -4.55 13.75
N TYR A 5 1.16 -3.65 12.97
CA TYR A 5 1.41 -3.56 11.54
C TYR A 5 1.56 -2.12 11.04
N ASP A 6 2.21 -2.01 9.87
CA ASP A 6 2.23 -0.82 9.03
C ASP A 6 2.09 -1.31 7.57
N LEU A 7 0.88 -1.21 7.01
CA LEU A 7 0.54 -1.79 5.70
C LEU A 7 0.57 -0.78 4.55
N HIS A 8 1.15 0.41 4.79
CA HIS A 8 1.25 1.45 3.79
C HIS A 8 2.60 2.15 3.91
N VAL A 9 3.58 1.65 3.14
CA VAL A 9 4.95 2.16 3.10
C VAL A 9 5.42 2.17 1.65
N HIS A 10 6.01 3.28 1.21
CA HIS A 10 6.54 3.43 -0.14
C HIS A 10 8.02 3.11 -0.19
N SER A 11 8.44 2.38 -1.23
CA SER A 11 9.86 2.22 -1.55
C SER A 11 10.32 3.31 -2.53
N ALA A 12 11.62 3.36 -2.81
CA ALA A 12 12.19 4.25 -3.82
C ALA A 12 11.70 3.97 -5.27
N LEU A 13 10.78 3.03 -5.45
CA LEU A 13 10.04 2.85 -6.70
C LEU A 13 8.95 3.93 -6.84
N SER A 14 8.38 4.40 -5.75
CA SER A 14 7.46 5.54 -5.75
C SER A 14 8.24 6.83 -5.90
N PRO A 15 7.95 7.69 -6.90
CA PRO A 15 8.78 8.87 -7.20
C PRO A 15 8.75 9.95 -6.09
N CYS A 16 7.83 9.84 -5.15
CA CYS A 16 7.71 10.71 -3.97
C CYS A 16 8.49 10.21 -2.75
N ALA A 17 8.99 8.97 -2.78
CA ALA A 17 9.77 8.40 -1.68
C ALA A 17 11.26 8.73 -1.83
N ASP A 18 11.97 8.72 -0.71
CA ASP A 18 13.43 8.88 -0.68
C ASP A 18 14.13 7.68 -1.34
N ASP A 19 15.24 7.92 -2.03
CA ASP A 19 16.02 6.87 -2.71
C ASP A 19 16.59 5.83 -1.71
N ASP A 20 16.73 6.17 -0.42
CA ASP A 20 17.16 5.26 0.65
C ASP A 20 16.03 4.29 1.11
N MET A 21 14.82 4.46 0.61
CA MET A 21 13.68 3.58 0.89
C MET A 21 13.81 2.28 0.08
N THR A 22 14.91 1.53 0.30
CA THR A 22 15.10 0.24 -0.36
C THR A 22 14.20 -0.83 0.29
N PRO A 23 13.74 -1.85 -0.47
CA PRO A 23 12.83 -2.87 0.10
C PRO A 23 13.43 -3.60 1.31
N VAL A 24 14.73 -3.92 1.28
CA VAL A 24 15.41 -4.63 2.38
C VAL A 24 15.53 -3.72 3.61
N THR A 25 15.90 -2.44 3.40
CA THR A 25 16.00 -1.45 4.47
C THR A 25 14.64 -1.17 5.12
N ILE A 26 13.56 -1.05 4.34
CA ILE A 26 12.18 -0.90 4.87
C ILE A 26 11.82 -2.04 5.83
N VAL A 27 12.05 -3.30 5.42
CA VAL A 27 11.72 -4.46 6.26
C VAL A 27 12.62 -4.51 7.51
N GLY A 28 13.90 -4.12 7.39
CA GLY A 28 14.81 -3.97 8.52
C GLY A 28 14.30 -2.93 9.55
N TYR A 29 13.86 -1.76 9.08
CA TYR A 29 13.27 -0.72 9.92
C TYR A 29 11.93 -1.16 10.54
N ALA A 30 11.09 -1.88 9.79
CA ALA A 30 9.87 -2.48 10.34
C ALA A 30 10.18 -3.39 11.52
N LYS A 31 11.21 -4.26 11.40
CA LYS A 31 11.69 -5.12 12.49
C LYS A 31 12.16 -4.31 13.69
N LEU A 32 12.98 -3.27 13.47
CA LEU A 32 13.51 -2.41 14.54
C LEU A 32 12.38 -1.63 15.25
N SER A 33 11.32 -1.26 14.53
CA SER A 33 10.12 -0.59 15.07
C SER A 33 9.17 -1.54 15.80
N GLY A 34 9.51 -2.84 15.86
CA GLY A 34 8.71 -3.86 16.53
C GLY A 34 7.38 -4.13 15.82
N LEU A 35 7.36 -4.02 14.50
CA LEU A 35 6.23 -4.42 13.68
C LEU A 35 6.26 -5.94 13.44
N ASP A 36 5.11 -6.58 13.54
CA ASP A 36 4.91 -7.98 13.18
C ASP A 36 4.69 -8.12 11.67
N ALA A 37 4.03 -7.11 11.04
CA ALA A 37 3.75 -7.10 9.62
C ALA A 37 3.98 -5.72 8.99
N VAL A 38 4.41 -5.71 7.72
CA VAL A 38 4.61 -4.52 6.90
C VAL A 38 4.15 -4.79 5.46
N ALA A 39 3.72 -3.76 4.72
CA ALA A 39 3.56 -3.85 3.28
C ALA A 39 4.32 -2.74 2.58
N VAL A 40 5.05 -3.11 1.51
CA VAL A 40 5.58 -2.17 0.53
C VAL A 40 4.51 -2.00 -0.54
N SER A 41 3.97 -0.79 -0.64
CA SER A 41 2.76 -0.48 -1.41
C SER A 41 2.99 0.70 -2.36
N ASP A 42 3.93 0.55 -3.28
CA ASP A 42 4.30 1.60 -4.21
C ASP A 42 3.13 2.03 -5.12
N HIS A 43 3.14 3.29 -5.55
CA HIS A 43 2.15 3.81 -6.49
C HIS A 43 2.15 3.04 -7.81
N ASN A 44 1.01 2.47 -8.19
CA ASN A 44 0.77 1.84 -9.49
C ASN A 44 1.88 0.89 -9.97
N ALA A 45 2.63 0.27 -9.04
CA ALA A 45 3.75 -0.63 -9.33
C ALA A 45 3.96 -1.67 -8.23
N ILE A 46 4.60 -2.79 -8.59
CA ILE A 46 4.86 -3.92 -7.69
C ILE A 46 6.31 -4.42 -7.75
N GLY A 47 7.18 -3.67 -8.44
CA GLY A 47 8.52 -4.16 -8.82
C GLY A 47 9.43 -4.51 -7.64
N ASN A 48 9.29 -3.85 -6.50
CA ASN A 48 10.09 -4.09 -5.29
C ASN A 48 9.44 -5.06 -4.28
N VAL A 49 8.20 -5.53 -4.53
CA VAL A 49 7.48 -6.38 -3.58
C VAL A 49 8.14 -7.75 -3.39
N ALA A 50 8.69 -8.35 -4.46
CA ALA A 50 9.36 -9.64 -4.37
C ALA A 50 10.59 -9.58 -3.44
N VAL A 51 11.39 -8.52 -3.56
CA VAL A 51 12.57 -8.28 -2.72
C VAL A 51 12.16 -8.05 -1.26
N ALA A 52 11.10 -7.26 -1.03
CA ALA A 52 10.56 -7.05 0.31
C ALA A 52 10.08 -8.37 0.96
N LEU A 53 9.46 -9.27 0.20
CA LEU A 53 9.04 -10.60 0.68
C LEU A 53 10.24 -11.45 1.10
N ALA A 54 11.31 -11.50 0.29
CA ALA A 54 12.54 -12.22 0.63
C ALA A 54 13.19 -11.63 1.90
N ALA A 55 13.26 -10.32 2.02
CA ALA A 55 13.72 -9.65 3.24
C ALA A 55 12.85 -9.99 4.45
N GLY A 56 11.52 -10.09 4.27
CA GLY A 56 10.59 -10.49 5.32
C GLY A 56 10.88 -11.87 5.87
N GLU A 57 11.17 -12.84 5.02
CA GLU A 57 11.60 -14.19 5.42
C GLU A 57 12.92 -14.15 6.22
N ALA A 58 13.90 -13.35 5.75
CA ALA A 58 15.20 -13.24 6.41
C ALA A 58 15.13 -12.59 7.80
N TYR A 59 14.31 -11.53 7.95
CA TYR A 59 14.20 -10.77 9.21
C TYR A 59 13.09 -11.29 10.15
N GLY A 60 12.23 -12.22 9.67
CA GLY A 60 11.09 -12.72 10.45
C GLY A 60 10.02 -11.66 10.66
N VAL A 61 9.71 -10.89 9.62
CA VAL A 61 8.61 -9.92 9.53
C VAL A 61 7.64 -10.41 8.46
N CYS A 62 6.34 -10.43 8.75
CA CYS A 62 5.34 -10.78 7.75
C CYS A 62 5.21 -9.64 6.74
N VAL A 63 5.69 -9.83 5.51
CA VAL A 63 5.46 -8.88 4.42
C VAL A 63 4.16 -9.23 3.70
N VAL A 64 3.25 -8.27 3.59
CA VAL A 64 1.99 -8.42 2.86
C VAL A 64 2.19 -7.89 1.44
N PRO A 65 1.97 -8.71 0.39
CA PRO A 65 2.02 -8.22 -0.99
C PRO A 65 0.99 -7.11 -1.21
N ALA A 66 1.44 -5.93 -1.68
CA ALA A 66 0.59 -4.76 -1.77
C ALA A 66 0.97 -3.82 -2.93
N MET A 67 0.05 -2.93 -3.24
CA MET A 67 0.24 -1.79 -4.14
C MET A 67 -0.74 -0.69 -3.73
N GLU A 68 -0.33 0.57 -3.80
CA GLU A 68 -1.25 1.69 -3.76
C GLU A 68 -1.67 2.06 -5.19
N LEU A 69 -2.92 1.80 -5.52
CA LEU A 69 -3.50 2.11 -6.83
C LEU A 69 -4.05 3.54 -6.82
N GLN A 70 -3.65 4.35 -7.80
CA GLN A 70 -4.31 5.61 -8.11
C GLN A 70 -5.35 5.37 -9.20
N THR A 71 -6.63 5.63 -8.90
CA THR A 71 -7.76 5.38 -9.82
C THR A 71 -7.91 6.49 -10.87
N ALA A 72 -8.85 6.32 -11.81
CA ALA A 72 -9.15 7.31 -12.83
C ALA A 72 -9.68 8.63 -12.25
N GLU A 73 -10.24 8.60 -11.04
CA GLU A 73 -10.71 9.77 -10.29
C GLU A 73 -9.61 10.41 -9.42
N ASP A 74 -8.36 9.98 -9.57
CA ASP A 74 -7.23 10.39 -8.72
C ASP A 74 -7.40 10.03 -7.24
N ILE A 75 -8.15 8.96 -6.93
CA ILE A 75 -8.31 8.43 -5.57
C ILE A 75 -7.30 7.31 -5.35
N HIS A 76 -6.64 7.32 -4.18
CA HIS A 76 -5.73 6.28 -3.77
C HIS A 76 -6.47 5.12 -3.09
N VAL A 77 -6.09 3.91 -3.46
CA VAL A 77 -6.64 2.65 -2.92
C VAL A 77 -5.50 1.72 -2.58
N LEU A 78 -5.35 1.38 -1.31
CA LEU A 78 -4.39 0.39 -0.84
C LEU A 78 -4.95 -1.01 -1.14
N CYS A 79 -4.29 -1.73 -2.05
CA CYS A 79 -4.66 -3.07 -2.50
C CYS A 79 -3.71 -4.09 -1.86
N LEU A 80 -4.24 -4.97 -0.99
CA LEU A 80 -3.48 -5.97 -0.23
C LEU A 80 -3.85 -7.38 -0.69
N PHE A 81 -2.86 -8.26 -0.80
CA PHE A 81 -3.06 -9.63 -1.29
C PHE A 81 -2.41 -10.67 -0.37
N ASP A 82 -2.92 -11.90 -0.43
CA ASP A 82 -2.39 -13.01 0.34
C ASP A 82 -1.11 -13.61 -0.26
N THR A 83 -0.88 -13.43 -1.58
CA THR A 83 0.30 -13.91 -2.30
C THR A 83 0.77 -12.92 -3.37
N LEU A 84 2.07 -12.97 -3.68
CA LEU A 84 2.64 -12.21 -4.80
C LEU A 84 1.99 -12.58 -6.14
N ALA A 85 1.65 -13.86 -6.34
CA ALA A 85 1.01 -14.30 -7.58
C ALA A 85 -0.36 -13.65 -7.79
N HIS A 86 -1.16 -13.50 -6.71
CA HIS A 86 -2.45 -12.82 -6.77
C HIS A 86 -2.31 -11.31 -7.01
N LEU A 87 -1.34 -10.66 -6.34
CA LEU A 87 -1.01 -9.26 -6.61
C LEU A 87 -0.57 -9.05 -8.06
N THR A 88 0.28 -9.93 -8.59
CA THR A 88 0.74 -9.86 -9.99
C THR A 88 -0.44 -9.99 -10.96
N ALA A 89 -1.33 -10.96 -10.74
CA ALA A 89 -2.50 -11.17 -11.59
C ALA A 89 -3.48 -9.96 -11.54
N PHE A 90 -3.63 -9.34 -10.36
CA PHE A 90 -4.38 -8.10 -10.21
C PHE A 90 -3.73 -6.95 -10.98
N PHE A 91 -2.42 -6.75 -10.81
CA PHE A 91 -1.66 -5.70 -11.49
C PHE A 91 -1.73 -5.82 -13.02
N GLU A 92 -1.56 -7.03 -13.55
CA GLU A 92 -1.64 -7.32 -15.00
C GLU A 92 -3.05 -7.11 -15.59
N ALA A 93 -4.09 -7.14 -14.76
CA ALA A 93 -5.47 -6.90 -15.19
C ALA A 93 -5.82 -5.41 -15.30
N ILE A 94 -4.95 -4.51 -14.85
CA ILE A 94 -5.17 -3.06 -14.87
C ILE A 94 -4.48 -2.45 -16.09
N ASP A 95 -5.21 -1.57 -16.78
CA ASP A 95 -4.64 -0.76 -17.86
C ASP A 95 -4.07 0.54 -17.29
N PHE A 96 -2.75 0.70 -17.43
CA PHE A 96 -2.05 1.90 -16.98
C PHE A 96 -1.67 2.80 -18.17
N PRO A 97 -1.75 4.13 -18.04
CA PRO A 97 -1.29 5.06 -19.04
C PRO A 97 0.18 4.84 -19.41
N LYS A 98 0.51 4.85 -20.71
CA LYS A 98 1.87 4.64 -21.21
C LYS A 98 2.62 5.98 -21.34
N ILE A 99 2.71 6.71 -20.24
CA ILE A 99 3.44 7.99 -20.15
C ILE A 99 4.79 7.72 -19.49
N GLY A 100 5.87 8.21 -20.12
CA GLY A 100 7.22 8.04 -19.60
C GLY A 100 7.50 8.95 -18.39
N ASN A 101 8.23 8.42 -17.41
CA ASN A 101 8.71 9.20 -16.28
C ASN A 101 9.75 10.24 -16.72
N ARG A 102 9.76 11.38 -16.05
CA ARG A 102 10.76 12.43 -16.10
C ARG A 102 11.37 12.57 -14.70
N ALA A 103 12.43 11.80 -14.43
CA ALA A 103 13.05 11.77 -13.10
C ALA A 103 13.56 13.15 -12.63
N ASP A 104 13.92 14.03 -13.57
CA ASP A 104 14.29 15.42 -13.30
C ASP A 104 13.11 16.31 -12.82
N ILE A 105 11.87 15.82 -12.96
CA ILE A 105 10.64 16.53 -12.56
C ILE A 105 9.91 15.79 -11.45
N PHE A 106 9.74 14.48 -11.61
CA PHE A 106 8.85 13.68 -10.76
C PHE A 106 9.59 12.82 -9.73
N GLY A 107 10.91 12.68 -9.83
CA GLY A 107 11.72 11.82 -8.97
C GLY A 107 12.09 10.50 -9.62
N ASN A 108 12.97 9.77 -8.94
CA ASN A 108 13.41 8.44 -9.35
C ASN A 108 12.29 7.40 -9.14
N GLN A 109 12.39 6.27 -9.85
CA GLN A 109 11.50 5.11 -9.71
C GLN A 109 12.37 3.86 -9.75
N LEU A 110 13.09 3.60 -8.65
CA LEU A 110 14.21 2.67 -8.58
C LEU A 110 13.74 1.24 -8.27
N LEU A 111 14.37 0.27 -8.96
CA LEU A 111 14.20 -1.15 -8.73
C LEU A 111 15.49 -1.70 -8.08
N TYR A 112 15.33 -2.54 -7.05
CA TYR A 112 16.42 -3.10 -6.26
C TYR A 112 16.45 -4.62 -6.32
N ASP A 113 17.65 -5.18 -6.10
CA ASP A 113 17.84 -6.60 -5.78
C ASP A 113 17.88 -6.83 -4.25
N GLU A 114 18.08 -8.08 -3.84
CA GLU A 114 18.14 -8.50 -2.43
C GLU A 114 19.39 -8.01 -1.68
N ASP A 115 20.39 -7.50 -2.39
CA ASP A 115 21.62 -6.91 -1.86
C ASP A 115 21.59 -5.37 -1.83
N ASP A 116 20.41 -4.76 -2.02
CA ASP A 116 20.19 -3.31 -2.12
C ASP A 116 20.94 -2.64 -3.30
N ASN A 117 21.28 -3.38 -4.36
CA ASN A 117 21.80 -2.78 -5.57
C ASN A 117 20.65 -2.30 -6.47
N ILE A 118 20.82 -1.14 -7.09
CA ILE A 118 19.90 -0.66 -8.13
C ILE A 118 20.09 -1.53 -9.38
N VAL A 119 19.03 -2.25 -9.76
CA VAL A 119 19.01 -3.12 -10.95
C VAL A 119 18.28 -2.52 -12.13
N GLY A 120 17.59 -1.40 -11.93
CA GLY A 120 16.87 -0.72 -12.98
C GLY A 120 16.00 0.43 -12.46
N ASN A 121 15.13 0.91 -13.33
CA ASN A 121 14.11 1.89 -12.99
C ASN A 121 12.83 1.58 -13.77
N GLU A 122 11.67 1.91 -13.19
CA GLU A 122 10.39 1.86 -13.88
C GLU A 122 10.29 3.05 -14.86
N PRO A 123 10.20 2.81 -16.17
CA PRO A 123 10.17 3.89 -17.16
C PRO A 123 8.82 4.59 -17.26
N ARG A 124 7.74 3.99 -16.79
CA ARG A 124 6.39 4.54 -16.80
C ARG A 124 6.19 5.47 -15.62
N LEU A 125 5.62 6.65 -15.85
CA LEU A 125 5.24 7.55 -14.76
C LEU A 125 4.20 6.88 -13.85
N LEU A 126 4.52 6.74 -12.57
CA LEU A 126 3.68 6.04 -11.61
C LEU A 126 2.63 6.93 -10.94
N HIS A 127 2.92 8.23 -10.81
CA HIS A 127 1.98 9.24 -10.28
C HIS A 127 0.98 9.70 -11.35
N ILE A 128 0.18 8.76 -11.86
CA ILE A 128 -0.90 9.06 -12.81
C ILE A 128 -2.00 8.01 -12.67
N GLY A 129 -3.25 8.46 -12.66
CA GLY A 129 -4.42 7.59 -12.52
C GLY A 129 -4.45 6.46 -13.54
N ALA A 130 -4.68 5.24 -13.07
CA ALA A 130 -4.93 4.06 -13.90
C ALA A 130 -6.32 4.15 -14.57
N ASN A 131 -6.51 3.44 -15.68
CA ASN A 131 -7.79 3.41 -16.40
C ASN A 131 -8.79 2.44 -15.72
N ILE A 132 -9.05 2.65 -14.43
CA ILE A 132 -10.02 1.90 -13.65
C ILE A 132 -10.79 2.84 -12.74
N ALA A 133 -12.12 2.71 -12.71
CA ALA A 133 -12.96 3.47 -11.80
C ALA A 133 -12.82 2.96 -10.36
N VAL A 134 -12.88 3.87 -9.39
CA VAL A 134 -12.78 3.54 -7.97
C VAL A 134 -13.81 2.50 -7.53
N ASP A 135 -15.03 2.52 -8.09
CA ASP A 135 -16.10 1.55 -7.82
C ASP A 135 -15.75 0.09 -8.24
N ASP A 136 -14.86 -0.08 -9.21
CA ASP A 136 -14.51 -1.39 -9.75
C ASP A 136 -13.34 -2.05 -9.01
N VAL A 137 -12.54 -1.27 -8.27
CA VAL A 137 -11.34 -1.77 -7.59
C VAL A 137 -11.65 -2.87 -6.56
N PRO A 138 -12.66 -2.74 -5.66
CA PRO A 138 -12.98 -3.78 -4.69
C PRO A 138 -13.35 -5.12 -5.33
N LYS A 139 -14.13 -5.08 -6.42
CA LYS A 139 -14.53 -6.28 -7.17
C LYS A 139 -13.34 -6.95 -7.84
N LEU A 140 -12.44 -6.14 -8.43
CA LEU A 140 -11.25 -6.65 -9.09
C LEU A 140 -10.27 -7.23 -8.05
N ALA A 141 -10.00 -6.54 -6.95
CA ALA A 141 -9.14 -7.05 -5.87
C ALA A 141 -9.67 -8.38 -5.31
N LYS A 142 -10.96 -8.45 -5.00
CA LYS A 142 -11.61 -9.68 -4.52
C LYS A 142 -11.51 -10.83 -5.51
N LYS A 143 -11.66 -10.58 -6.82
CA LYS A 143 -11.51 -11.60 -7.87
C LYS A 143 -10.15 -12.28 -7.83
N PHE A 144 -9.10 -11.56 -7.44
CA PHE A 144 -7.73 -12.06 -7.32
C PHE A 144 -7.31 -12.38 -5.88
N GLY A 145 -8.26 -12.57 -4.95
CA GLY A 145 -7.97 -13.01 -3.58
C GLY A 145 -7.45 -11.91 -2.65
N GLY A 146 -7.55 -10.65 -3.06
CA GLY A 146 -7.13 -9.48 -2.29
C GLY A 146 -8.27 -8.69 -1.67
N VAL A 147 -7.92 -7.59 -1.04
CA VAL A 147 -8.83 -6.58 -0.48
C VAL A 147 -8.39 -5.19 -0.92
N ALA A 148 -9.37 -4.34 -1.22
CA ALA A 148 -9.18 -2.92 -1.45
C ALA A 148 -9.56 -2.14 -0.18
N VAL A 149 -8.67 -1.24 0.24
CA VAL A 149 -8.85 -0.34 1.37
C VAL A 149 -8.81 1.09 0.83
N ALA A 150 -9.81 1.90 1.09
CA ALA A 150 -9.76 3.31 0.72
C ALA A 150 -8.65 3.99 1.53
N ALA A 151 -7.59 4.45 0.85
CA ALA A 151 -6.39 4.97 1.50
C ALA A 151 -6.64 6.36 2.10
N HIS A 152 -6.04 6.62 3.26
CA HIS A 152 -5.98 7.92 3.96
C HIS A 152 -7.19 8.86 3.67
N VAL A 153 -8.42 8.33 3.87
CA VAL A 153 -9.68 9.00 3.45
C VAL A 153 -9.90 10.39 4.06
N ASP A 154 -9.16 10.72 5.10
CA ASP A 154 -9.18 12.01 5.81
C ASP A 154 -8.21 13.06 5.25
N ARG A 155 -7.47 12.77 4.16
CA ARG A 155 -6.55 13.73 3.51
C ARG A 155 -7.28 14.66 2.56
N GLU A 156 -6.68 15.83 2.32
CA GLU A 156 -7.19 16.83 1.36
C GLU A 156 -6.92 16.45 -0.10
N GLU A 157 -5.98 15.52 -0.35
CA GLU A 157 -5.58 15.09 -1.69
C GLU A 157 -5.74 13.57 -1.84
N ASN A 158 -6.13 13.14 -3.02
CA ASN A 158 -6.22 11.73 -3.44
C ASN A 158 -7.09 10.86 -2.52
N SER A 159 -7.99 11.44 -1.74
CA SER A 159 -8.84 10.73 -0.80
C SER A 159 -10.28 10.62 -1.28
N MET A 160 -10.95 9.53 -0.90
CA MET A 160 -12.31 9.27 -1.32
C MET A 160 -13.30 10.29 -0.73
N LEU A 161 -13.13 10.70 0.51
CA LEU A 161 -14.00 11.71 1.13
C LEU A 161 -13.87 13.08 0.47
N GLN A 162 -12.65 13.46 0.05
CA GLN A 162 -12.43 14.75 -0.60
C GLN A 162 -13.00 14.79 -2.02
N VAL A 163 -12.82 13.71 -2.78
CA VAL A 163 -13.24 13.66 -4.19
C VAL A 163 -14.73 13.38 -4.34
N LEU A 164 -15.27 12.44 -3.55
CA LEU A 164 -16.66 11.96 -3.68
C LEU A 164 -17.60 12.51 -2.58
N GLY A 165 -17.06 12.95 -1.44
CA GLY A 165 -17.83 13.37 -0.28
C GLY A 165 -18.30 12.23 0.62
N GLU A 166 -18.08 10.97 0.22
CA GLU A 166 -18.45 9.76 0.96
C GLU A 166 -17.49 8.61 0.68
N VAL A 167 -17.54 7.55 1.47
CA VAL A 167 -16.86 6.28 1.21
C VAL A 167 -17.84 5.31 0.59
N ILE A 168 -17.48 4.77 -0.57
CA ILE A 168 -18.30 3.80 -1.31
C ILE A 168 -18.54 2.55 -0.48
N ASP A 169 -19.76 2.01 -0.50
CA ASP A 169 -20.20 0.89 0.35
C ASP A 169 -19.39 -0.40 0.13
N GLU A 170 -18.92 -0.64 -1.10
CA GLU A 170 -18.11 -1.80 -1.47
C GLU A 170 -16.75 -1.86 -0.76
N TYR A 171 -16.27 -0.75 -0.20
CA TYR A 171 -15.07 -0.71 0.62
C TYR A 171 -15.39 -1.09 2.06
N ALA A 172 -15.09 -2.34 2.44
CA ALA A 172 -15.28 -2.82 3.81
C ALA A 172 -14.30 -2.19 4.80
N ALA A 173 -13.10 -1.82 4.32
CA ALA A 173 -12.03 -1.24 5.12
C ALA A 173 -11.58 0.13 4.57
N VAL A 174 -11.19 1.00 5.47
CA VAL A 174 -10.66 2.35 5.19
C VAL A 174 -9.40 2.60 6.02
N GLU A 175 -8.53 3.43 5.50
CA GLU A 175 -7.39 3.94 6.24
C GLU A 175 -7.66 5.38 6.70
N LEU A 176 -7.47 5.62 8.00
CA LEU A 176 -7.41 6.95 8.59
C LEU A 176 -5.98 7.29 8.97
N SER A 177 -5.54 8.50 8.62
CA SER A 177 -4.26 9.02 9.07
C SER A 177 -4.25 9.29 10.58
N LYS A 178 -3.08 9.47 11.17
CA LYS A 178 -2.94 9.88 12.58
C LYS A 178 -3.54 11.27 12.89
N HIS A 179 -3.91 12.04 11.88
CA HIS A 179 -4.49 13.37 12.00
C HIS A 179 -6.02 13.38 11.84
N ALA A 180 -6.63 12.20 11.66
CA ALA A 180 -8.07 12.07 11.48
C ALA A 180 -8.86 12.66 12.66
N THR A 181 -9.83 13.51 12.34
CA THR A 181 -10.72 14.16 13.31
C THR A 181 -11.82 13.21 13.77
N ASP A 182 -12.55 13.59 14.83
CA ASP A 182 -13.72 12.83 15.27
C ASP A 182 -14.86 12.86 14.24
N GLU A 183 -14.87 13.85 13.35
CA GLU A 183 -15.79 13.89 12.21
C GLU A 183 -15.45 12.81 11.19
N HIS A 184 -14.17 12.70 10.78
CA HIS A 184 -13.72 11.63 9.88
C HIS A 184 -14.05 10.25 10.45
N LYS A 185 -13.79 10.02 11.74
CA LYS A 185 -14.13 8.74 12.42
C LYS A 185 -15.62 8.42 12.40
N ARG A 186 -16.48 9.45 12.52
CA ARG A 186 -17.93 9.26 12.43
C ARG A 186 -18.40 8.90 11.03
N LEU A 187 -17.80 9.51 10.00
CA LEU A 187 -18.14 9.23 8.60
C LEU A 187 -17.83 7.78 8.17
N VAL A 188 -16.90 7.12 8.86
CA VAL A 188 -16.46 5.75 8.56
C VAL A 188 -16.75 4.76 9.69
N ALA A 189 -17.71 5.08 10.58
CA ALA A 189 -17.95 4.29 11.79
C ALA A 189 -18.49 2.86 11.52
N ASP A 190 -19.02 2.60 10.35
CA ASP A 190 -19.49 1.29 9.86
C ASP A 190 -18.40 0.47 9.15
N LYS A 191 -17.22 1.06 8.91
CA LYS A 191 -16.11 0.44 8.21
C LYS A 191 -15.08 -0.15 9.17
N ILE A 192 -14.26 -1.07 8.66
CA ILE A 192 -13.05 -1.50 9.37
C ILE A 192 -12.01 -0.39 9.19
N VAL A 193 -11.59 0.21 10.29
CA VAL A 193 -10.60 1.30 10.25
C VAL A 193 -9.21 0.75 10.53
N ILE A 194 -8.28 1.02 9.61
CA ILE A 194 -6.85 0.81 9.83
C ILE A 194 -6.11 2.14 9.88
N THR A 195 -4.91 2.12 10.44
CA THR A 195 -4.00 3.27 10.47
C THR A 195 -2.61 2.79 10.10
N ASN A 196 -1.96 3.48 9.20
CA ASN A 196 -0.60 3.21 8.73
C ASN A 196 0.21 4.51 8.69
N SER A 197 1.50 4.41 8.46
CA SER A 197 2.38 5.57 8.41
C SER A 197 2.32 6.33 7.09
N ASP A 198 2.07 5.63 6.00
CA ASP A 198 2.28 6.13 4.64
C ASP A 198 3.68 6.73 4.50
N ALA A 199 4.67 5.93 4.93
CA ALA A 199 6.05 6.37 5.06
C ALA A 199 6.72 6.49 3.70
N HIS A 200 7.34 7.64 3.46
CA HIS A 200 8.17 7.97 2.32
C HIS A 200 9.64 8.20 2.72
N TRP A 201 9.94 8.09 4.01
CA TRP A 201 11.27 8.21 4.64
C TRP A 201 11.40 7.16 5.73
N LEU A 202 12.61 6.64 5.94
CA LEU A 202 12.89 5.55 6.88
C LEU A 202 12.46 5.87 8.32
N ASP A 203 12.63 7.12 8.78
CA ASP A 203 12.27 7.55 10.13
C ASP A 203 10.76 7.65 10.36
N ARG A 204 9.95 7.47 9.32
CA ARG A 204 8.49 7.47 9.40
C ARG A 204 7.89 6.08 9.55
N ILE A 205 8.62 5.03 9.19
CA ILE A 205 8.13 3.64 9.30
C ILE A 205 7.72 3.33 10.75
N GLY A 206 6.48 2.88 10.93
CA GLY A 206 5.92 2.53 12.23
C GLY A 206 5.58 3.71 13.15
N THR A 207 5.71 4.97 12.69
CA THR A 207 5.32 6.16 13.51
C THR A 207 3.80 6.34 13.63
N ALA A 208 3.05 5.76 12.69
CA ALA A 208 1.62 5.58 12.77
C ALA A 208 1.34 4.12 12.34
N CYS A 209 1.09 3.26 13.29
CA CYS A 209 0.88 1.83 13.06
C CYS A 209 -0.40 1.37 13.73
N GLY A 210 -1.06 0.41 13.09
CA GLY A 210 -2.25 -0.23 13.64
C GLY A 210 -1.95 -1.47 14.46
N THR A 211 -2.98 -1.97 15.12
CA THR A 211 -3.00 -3.32 15.68
C THR A 211 -4.29 -4.01 15.28
N MET A 212 -4.21 -5.29 14.95
CA MET A 212 -5.39 -6.11 14.64
C MET A 212 -5.29 -7.50 15.27
N GLU A 213 -6.42 -8.17 15.38
CA GLU A 213 -6.47 -9.57 15.78
C GLU A 213 -6.59 -10.46 14.54
N VAL A 214 -5.66 -11.40 14.40
CA VAL A 214 -5.62 -12.37 13.31
C VAL A 214 -5.53 -13.79 13.85
N ALA A 215 -5.95 -14.78 13.08
CA ALA A 215 -5.85 -16.19 13.46
C ALA A 215 -4.40 -16.65 13.57
N GLU A 216 -3.57 -16.19 12.63
CA GLU A 216 -2.13 -16.47 12.54
C GLU A 216 -1.42 -15.27 11.92
N LEU A 217 -0.09 -15.17 12.09
CA LEU A 217 0.72 -14.14 11.43
C LEU A 217 0.98 -14.56 9.98
N SER A 218 0.11 -14.12 9.07
CA SER A 218 0.23 -14.37 7.63
C SER A 218 -0.48 -13.29 6.83
N ALA A 219 0.01 -13.01 5.61
CA ALA A 219 -0.63 -12.09 4.67
C ALA A 219 -2.10 -12.48 4.43
N LYS A 220 -2.37 -13.78 4.30
CA LYS A 220 -3.73 -14.31 4.14
C LYS A 220 -4.65 -13.95 5.30
N ALA A 221 -4.20 -14.14 6.54
CA ALA A 221 -5.02 -13.82 7.72
C ALA A 221 -5.26 -12.32 7.87
N ILE A 222 -4.28 -11.48 7.49
CA ILE A 222 -4.42 -10.02 7.46
C ILE A 222 -5.46 -9.60 6.42
N VAL A 223 -5.35 -10.09 5.18
CA VAL A 223 -6.33 -9.82 4.11
C VAL A 223 -7.73 -10.24 4.52
N GLN A 224 -7.90 -11.43 5.12
CA GLN A 224 -9.19 -11.93 5.61
C GLN A 224 -9.79 -11.07 6.74
N ALA A 225 -8.96 -10.50 7.60
CA ALA A 225 -9.42 -9.61 8.67
C ALA A 225 -10.01 -8.29 8.14
N LEU A 226 -9.64 -7.89 6.91
CA LEU A 226 -10.10 -6.68 6.24
C LEU A 226 -11.25 -6.93 5.23
N GLN A 227 -11.60 -8.20 4.99
CA GLN A 227 -12.70 -8.62 4.11
C GLN A 227 -13.92 -9.01 4.95
N LYS A 228 -14.71 -8.11 5.43
CA LYS A 228 -15.98 -8.48 6.10
C LYS A 228 -17.17 -8.38 5.18
#